data_a95e3a9a50f33935e245de80b74d5cf0
#
_entry.id   a95e3a9a50f33935e245de80b74d5cf0
#
_cell.length_a   1.000
_cell.length_b   1.000
_cell.length_c   1.000
_cell.angle_alpha   90.00
_cell.angle_beta   90.00
_cell.angle_gamma   90.00
#
_symmetry.space_group_name_H-M   'P 1'
#
loop_
_entity.id
_entity.type
_entity.pdbx_description
1 polymer ?
#
loop_
_entity_poly.entity_id
_entity_poly.type
_entity_poly.pdbx_seq_one_letter_code
_entity_poly.pdbx_strand_id
1 'polypeptide(L)'
;MLGELHGGALHYDPEWQTRPLLLLAAGTGLAPLWGLLRDALHQGHQGPIRVLHVAHDSSGHYLAGELMALAREHSSLHVQLLMQTQMAAVLANLQLASRQTIALVCGSPAAVETFSRRLYLAGLPRSQVYADIFLPSANPAQA
;
A
#
# COMPACT_ATOMS: atom_id res chain seq x y z
N MET A 1 3.24 -14.03 -16.96
CA MET A 1 3.13 -13.64 -16.81
C MET A 1 3.24 -13.00 -16.59
N LEU A 2 3.26 -12.52 -16.73
CA LEU A 2 3.33 -11.88 -16.46
C LEU A 2 3.08 -11.70 -15.66
N GLY A 3 2.67 -11.83 -15.69
CA GLY A 3 2.24 -11.60 -15.05
C GLY A 3 2.19 -12.03 -14.06
N GLU A 4 2.40 -12.80 -14.17
CA GLU A 4 2.48 -13.16 -13.28
C GLU A 4 2.97 -12.60 -12.37
N LEU A 5 3.53 -12.28 -12.51
CA LEU A 5 4.04 -11.42 -11.63
C LEU A 5 3.05 -10.67 -10.91
N HIS A 6 1.95 -10.73 -11.01
CA HIS A 6 1.00 -9.95 -10.35
C HIS A 6 0.18 -10.81 -9.49
N GLY A 7 -0.93 -10.44 -9.16
CA GLY A 7 -1.88 -11.15 -8.39
C GLY A 7 -1.30 -11.95 -7.27
N GLY A 8 -1.13 -11.40 -6.11
CA GLY A 8 -0.59 -12.11 -4.98
C GLY A 8 0.91 -12.25 -4.98
N ALA A 9 1.58 -11.54 -5.86
CA ALA A 9 3.03 -11.58 -5.91
C ALA A 9 3.69 -10.84 -4.76
N LEU A 10 2.97 -9.99 -4.06
CA LEU A 10 3.54 -9.22 -2.95
C LEU A 10 3.61 -10.09 -1.71
N HIS A 11 4.78 -10.21 -1.17
CA HIS A 11 5.03 -10.96 0.06
C HIS A 11 5.91 -10.14 0.96
N TYR A 12 5.74 -10.33 2.27
CA TYR A 12 6.66 -9.71 3.22
C TYR A 12 8.00 -10.41 3.16
N ASP A 13 9.07 -9.62 3.07
CA ASP A 13 10.42 -10.15 3.06
C ASP A 13 11.04 -9.89 4.45
N PRO A 14 11.47 -10.94 5.15
CA PRO A 14 12.09 -10.75 6.46
C PRO A 14 13.31 -9.83 6.46
N GLU A 15 13.95 -9.65 5.31
CA GLU A 15 15.07 -8.72 5.21
C GLU A 15 14.64 -7.27 5.40
N TRP A 16 13.34 -6.99 5.30
CA TRP A 16 12.83 -5.64 5.53
C TRP A 16 12.58 -5.33 7.00
N GLN A 17 12.88 -6.25 7.91
CA GLN A 17 12.42 -6.20 9.29
C GLN A 17 12.67 -4.87 9.99
N THR A 18 13.81 -4.24 9.74
CA THR A 18 14.15 -2.97 10.39
C THR A 18 13.87 -1.76 9.50
N ARG A 19 13.36 -1.96 8.30
CA ARG A 19 13.17 -0.88 7.33
C ARG A 19 11.75 -0.31 7.42
N PRO A 20 11.58 0.99 7.18
CA PRO A 20 10.22 1.52 7.09
C PRO A 20 9.45 0.89 5.95
N LEU A 21 8.19 0.57 6.21
CA LEU A 21 7.27 0.08 5.17
C LEU A 21 6.23 1.15 4.89
N LEU A 22 5.97 1.38 3.61
CA LEU A 22 4.94 2.31 3.17
C LEU A 22 4.00 1.53 2.24
N LEU A 23 2.77 1.31 2.69
CA LEU A 23 1.77 0.56 1.95
C LEU A 23 0.76 1.53 1.37
N LEU A 24 0.68 1.57 0.05
CA LEU A 24 -0.22 2.47 -0.67
C LEU A 24 -1.23 1.63 -1.44
N ALA A 25 -2.48 1.73 -1.05
CA ALA A 25 -3.55 0.94 -1.66
C ALA A 25 -4.67 1.82 -2.16
N ALA A 26 -5.20 1.48 -3.33
CA ALA A 26 -6.37 2.13 -3.87
C ALA A 26 -7.48 1.09 -4.05
N GLY A 27 -8.66 1.40 -3.53
CA GLY A 27 -9.82 0.54 -3.66
C GLY A 27 -9.58 -0.85 -3.09
N THR A 28 -9.90 -1.87 -3.87
CA THR A 28 -9.73 -3.26 -3.45
C THR A 28 -8.29 -3.71 -3.41
N GLY A 29 -7.35 -2.87 -3.87
CA GLY A 29 -5.93 -3.17 -3.75
C GLY A 29 -5.46 -3.30 -2.32
N LEU A 30 -6.26 -2.90 -1.35
CA LEU A 30 -5.92 -3.07 0.05
C LEU A 30 -5.87 -4.54 0.47
N ALA A 31 -6.67 -5.41 -0.15
CA ALA A 31 -6.77 -6.81 0.30
C ALA A 31 -5.42 -7.53 0.32
N PRO A 32 -4.61 -7.52 -0.76
CA PRO A 32 -3.29 -8.14 -0.69
C PRO A 32 -2.37 -7.46 0.32
N LEU A 33 -2.46 -6.14 0.45
CA LEU A 33 -1.61 -5.44 1.40
C LEU A 33 -2.03 -5.70 2.83
N TRP A 34 -3.33 -5.96 3.07
CA TRP A 34 -3.80 -6.37 4.38
C TRP A 34 -3.14 -7.67 4.82
N GLY A 35 -3.09 -8.66 3.92
CA GLY A 35 -2.42 -9.91 4.22
C GLY A 35 -0.93 -9.73 4.50
N LEU A 36 -0.27 -8.90 3.69
CA LEU A 36 1.14 -8.61 3.87
C LEU A 36 1.40 -7.88 5.19
N LEU A 37 0.55 -6.92 5.54
CA LEU A 37 0.66 -6.18 6.80
C LEU A 37 0.57 -7.13 8.00
N ARG A 38 -0.41 -8.02 7.98
CA ARG A 38 -0.58 -8.96 9.08
C ARG A 38 0.62 -9.90 9.17
N ASP A 39 1.13 -10.34 8.04
CA ASP A 39 2.30 -11.19 8.01
C ASP A 39 3.52 -10.47 8.58
N ALA A 40 3.71 -9.21 8.19
CA ALA A 40 4.82 -8.41 8.70
C ALA A 40 4.76 -8.29 10.23
N LEU A 41 3.57 -7.98 10.76
CA LEU A 41 3.41 -7.86 12.21
C LEU A 41 3.62 -9.21 12.91
N HIS A 42 3.14 -10.28 12.29
CA HIS A 42 3.32 -11.62 12.86
C HIS A 42 4.79 -12.01 12.89
N GLN A 43 5.56 -11.61 11.90
CA GLN A 43 6.98 -11.91 11.85
C GLN A 43 7.84 -10.94 12.65
N GLY A 44 7.23 -10.02 13.38
CA GLY A 44 7.96 -9.14 14.28
C GLY A 44 8.64 -7.98 13.59
N HIS A 45 8.03 -7.45 12.55
CA HIS A 45 8.59 -6.27 11.86
C HIS A 45 8.84 -5.14 12.85
N GLN A 46 10.02 -4.56 12.83
CA GLN A 46 10.46 -3.57 13.80
C GLN A 46 10.39 -2.14 13.30
N GLY A 47 10.52 -1.93 12.00
CA GLY A 47 10.46 -0.60 11.43
C GLY A 47 9.07 -0.01 11.44
N PRO A 48 8.95 1.31 11.25
CA PRO A 48 7.63 1.92 11.19
C PRO A 48 6.87 1.48 9.94
N ILE A 49 5.56 1.37 10.06
CA ILE A 49 4.68 0.99 8.96
C ILE A 49 3.63 2.08 8.78
N ARG A 50 3.50 2.59 7.57
CA ARG A 50 2.43 3.51 7.20
C ARG A 50 1.55 2.84 6.17
N VAL A 51 0.24 2.95 6.37
CA VAL A 51 -0.74 2.45 5.41
C VAL A 51 -1.60 3.64 4.97
N LEU A 52 -1.64 3.87 3.66
CA LEU A 52 -2.55 4.85 3.07
C LEU A 52 -3.52 4.09 2.19
N HIS A 53 -4.80 4.17 2.53
CA HIS A 53 -5.84 3.54 1.73
C HIS A 53 -6.73 4.61 1.12
N VAL A 54 -6.72 4.70 -0.20
CA VAL A 54 -7.52 5.64 -0.97
C VAL A 54 -8.77 4.92 -1.45
N ALA A 55 -9.93 5.49 -1.16
CA ALA A 55 -11.20 4.95 -1.61
C ALA A 55 -12.01 6.04 -2.28
N HIS A 56 -12.93 5.64 -3.16
CA HIS A 56 -13.78 6.59 -3.85
C HIS A 56 -14.67 7.33 -2.87
N ASP A 57 -15.20 6.61 -1.88
CA ASP A 57 -15.99 7.20 -0.81
C ASP A 57 -15.77 6.39 0.47
N SER A 58 -16.42 6.80 1.56
CA SER A 58 -16.18 6.18 2.86
C SER A 58 -16.60 4.71 2.90
N SER A 59 -17.55 4.29 2.07
CA SER A 59 -17.95 2.89 2.04
C SER A 59 -16.88 2.00 1.46
N GLY A 60 -15.94 2.56 0.71
CA GLY A 60 -14.83 1.80 0.16
C GLY A 60 -13.73 1.48 1.16
N HIS A 61 -13.78 2.08 2.35
CA HIS A 61 -12.80 1.78 3.41
C HIS A 61 -13.25 0.55 4.20
N TYR A 62 -13.28 -0.58 3.52
CA TYR A 62 -13.91 -1.80 4.05
C TYR A 62 -13.10 -2.47 5.17
N LEU A 63 -11.83 -2.13 5.34
CA LEU A 63 -11.01 -2.65 6.42
C LEU A 63 -10.65 -1.58 7.46
N ALA A 64 -11.41 -0.46 7.48
CA ALA A 64 -11.10 0.64 8.37
C ALA A 64 -11.05 0.21 9.83
N GLY A 65 -12.05 -0.54 10.28
CA GLY A 65 -12.10 -0.99 11.67
C GLY A 65 -10.92 -1.88 12.04
N GLU A 66 -10.61 -2.83 11.15
CA GLU A 66 -9.51 -3.75 11.36
C GLU A 66 -8.17 -3.04 11.38
N LEU A 67 -7.97 -2.10 10.45
CA LEU A 67 -6.73 -1.34 10.40
C LEU A 67 -6.54 -0.49 11.65
N MET A 68 -7.60 0.18 12.08
CA MET A 68 -7.52 1.01 13.28
C MET A 68 -7.28 0.19 14.53
N ALA A 69 -7.87 -1.02 14.59
CA ALA A 69 -7.62 -1.92 15.71
C ALA A 69 -6.16 -2.33 15.76
N LEU A 70 -5.56 -2.68 14.61
CA LEU A 70 -4.15 -3.03 14.56
C LEU A 70 -3.27 -1.83 14.95
N ALA A 71 -3.63 -0.64 14.51
CA ALA A 71 -2.85 0.56 14.84
C ALA A 71 -2.85 0.84 16.34
N ARG A 72 -3.94 0.50 17.02
CA ARG A 72 -3.99 0.63 18.47
C ARG A 72 -3.10 -0.38 19.19
N GLU A 73 -2.91 -1.56 18.59
CA GLU A 73 -2.08 -2.62 19.18
C GLU A 73 -0.60 -2.45 18.86
N HIS A 74 -0.28 -1.75 17.79
CA HIS A 74 1.11 -1.63 17.32
C HIS A 74 1.46 -0.16 17.14
N SER A 75 2.23 0.38 18.06
CA SER A 75 2.57 1.80 18.07
C SER A 75 3.35 2.24 16.84
N SER A 76 4.02 1.30 16.16
CA SER A 76 4.77 1.62 14.95
C SER A 76 3.89 1.69 13.70
N LEU A 77 2.63 1.31 13.80
CA LEU A 77 1.71 1.31 12.67
C LEU A 77 0.86 2.56 12.64
N HIS A 78 0.90 3.28 11.53
CA HIS A 78 0.09 4.47 11.31
C HIS A 78 -0.76 4.25 10.07
N VAL A 79 -2.06 4.50 10.21
CA VAL A 79 -3.03 4.28 9.15
C VAL A 79 -3.67 5.61 8.78
N GLN A 80 -3.75 5.87 7.48
CA GLN A 80 -4.43 7.05 6.95
C GLN A 80 -5.43 6.61 5.90
N LEU A 81 -6.69 6.95 6.11
CA LEU A 81 -7.77 6.64 5.19
C LEU A 81 -8.10 7.90 4.40
N LEU A 82 -8.02 7.79 3.07
CA LEU A 82 -8.16 8.94 2.19
C LEU A 82 -9.31 8.74 1.23
N MET A 83 -9.96 9.83 0.88
CA MET A 83 -10.87 9.85 -0.25
C MET A 83 -10.07 10.14 -1.51
N GLN A 84 -10.61 9.72 -2.65
CA GLN A 84 -9.99 9.97 -3.95
C GLN A 84 -9.67 11.44 -4.14
N THR A 85 -10.54 12.33 -3.65
CA THR A 85 -10.36 13.78 -3.79
C THR A 85 -9.20 14.32 -2.97
N GLN A 86 -8.74 13.58 -1.96
CA GLN A 86 -7.64 14.02 -1.10
C GLN A 86 -6.29 13.48 -1.56
N MET A 87 -6.31 12.53 -2.49
CA MET A 87 -5.13 11.77 -2.86
C MET A 87 -4.01 12.67 -3.39
N ALA A 88 -4.33 13.58 -4.30
CA ALA A 88 -3.32 14.41 -4.92
C ALA A 88 -2.59 15.29 -3.89
N ALA A 89 -3.35 15.89 -2.97
CA ALA A 89 -2.75 16.77 -1.97
C ALA A 89 -1.86 15.99 -1.00
N VAL A 90 -2.33 14.82 -0.56
CA VAL A 90 -1.55 14.02 0.38
C VAL A 90 -0.27 13.50 -0.28
N LEU A 91 -0.37 13.03 -1.53
CA LEU A 91 0.81 12.52 -2.23
C LEU A 91 1.80 13.64 -2.58
N ALA A 92 1.30 14.84 -2.84
CA ALA A 92 2.19 15.96 -3.13
C ALA A 92 3.06 16.32 -1.93
N ASN A 93 2.58 16.04 -0.73
CA ASN A 93 3.30 16.33 0.50
C ASN A 93 3.92 15.08 1.13
N LEU A 94 3.96 13.99 0.38
CA LEU A 94 4.48 12.73 0.90
C LEU A 94 5.96 12.84 1.20
N GLN A 95 6.33 12.46 2.41
CA GLN A 95 7.72 12.43 2.83
C GLN A 95 8.06 11.02 3.27
N LEU A 96 9.24 10.55 2.88
CA LEU A 96 9.71 9.23 3.26
C LEU A 96 10.38 9.30 4.62
N ALA A 97 10.15 8.28 5.44
CA ALA A 97 10.80 8.18 6.74
C ALA A 97 12.32 8.05 6.59
N SER A 98 12.76 7.36 5.54
CA SER A 98 14.19 7.24 5.22
C SER A 98 14.32 6.75 3.80
N ARG A 99 15.55 6.79 3.28
CA ARG A 99 15.83 6.21 1.97
C ARG A 99 15.81 4.70 1.98
N GLN A 100 15.73 4.09 3.17
CA GLN A 100 15.64 2.64 3.31
C GLN A 100 14.18 2.15 3.20
N THR A 101 13.24 3.05 3.00
CA THR A 101 11.83 2.70 2.91
C THR A 101 11.57 1.67 1.81
N ILE A 102 10.74 0.69 2.12
CA ILE A 102 10.19 -0.24 1.14
C ILE A 102 8.75 0.16 0.92
N ALA A 103 8.39 0.42 -0.32
CA ALA A 103 7.03 0.81 -0.67
C ALA A 103 6.34 -0.34 -1.39
N LEU A 104 5.12 -0.63 -0.97
CA LEU A 104 4.29 -1.65 -1.60
C LEU A 104 3.01 -0.97 -2.06
N VAL A 105 2.74 -1.08 -3.35
CA VAL A 105 1.71 -0.31 -4.02
C VAL A 105 0.74 -1.27 -4.70
N CYS A 106 -0.54 -1.09 -4.48
CA CYS A 106 -1.53 -2.00 -5.03
C CYS A 106 -2.79 -1.25 -5.46
N GLY A 107 -3.30 -1.57 -6.63
CA GLY A 107 -4.50 -0.94 -7.15
C GLY A 107 -4.60 -1.06 -8.64
N SER A 108 -5.42 -0.21 -9.25
CA SER A 108 -5.56 -0.14 -10.70
C SER A 108 -4.25 0.35 -11.34
N PRO A 109 -4.07 0.14 -12.65
CA PRO A 109 -2.87 0.65 -13.32
C PRO A 109 -2.67 2.15 -13.11
N ALA A 110 -3.75 2.94 -13.17
CA ALA A 110 -3.64 4.38 -13.00
C ALA A 110 -3.22 4.75 -11.58
N ALA A 111 -3.77 4.08 -10.58
CA ALA A 111 -3.42 4.34 -9.19
C ALA A 111 -1.97 3.95 -8.92
N VAL A 112 -1.55 2.79 -9.40
CA VAL A 112 -0.17 2.33 -9.20
C VAL A 112 0.81 3.28 -9.86
N GLU A 113 0.49 3.76 -11.05
CA GLU A 113 1.35 4.73 -11.74
C GLU A 113 1.47 6.02 -10.94
N THR A 114 0.35 6.53 -10.44
CA THR A 114 0.34 7.76 -9.65
C THR A 114 1.18 7.62 -8.39
N PHE A 115 0.96 6.53 -7.65
CA PHE A 115 1.74 6.27 -6.44
C PHE A 115 3.22 6.15 -6.76
N SER A 116 3.57 5.36 -7.77
CA SER A 116 4.97 5.11 -8.12
C SER A 116 5.68 6.39 -8.52
N ARG A 117 5.02 7.23 -9.30
CA ARG A 117 5.60 8.50 -9.72
C ARG A 117 5.92 9.37 -8.52
N ARG A 118 5.00 9.46 -7.57
CA ARG A 118 5.24 10.27 -6.38
C ARG A 118 6.37 9.72 -5.52
N LEU A 119 6.48 8.40 -5.43
CA LEU A 119 7.58 7.80 -4.70
C LEU A 119 8.93 8.11 -5.35
N TYR A 120 9.01 8.05 -6.67
CA TYR A 120 10.24 8.41 -7.37
C TYR A 120 10.59 9.87 -7.16
N LEU A 121 9.59 10.74 -7.22
CA LEU A 121 9.80 12.17 -6.98
C LEU A 121 10.23 12.45 -5.54
N ALA A 122 9.80 11.62 -4.60
CA ALA A 122 10.22 11.74 -3.21
C ALA A 122 11.62 11.17 -2.97
N GLY A 123 12.22 10.55 -3.98
CA GLY A 123 13.60 10.06 -3.89
C GLY A 123 13.74 8.58 -3.67
N LEU A 124 12.67 7.80 -3.78
CA LEU A 124 12.76 6.36 -3.55
C LEU A 124 13.23 5.63 -4.79
N PRO A 125 14.30 4.81 -4.69
CA PRO A 125 14.76 4.05 -5.85
C PRO A 125 13.70 3.05 -6.32
N ARG A 126 13.68 2.84 -7.64
CA ARG A 126 12.73 1.93 -8.25
C ARG A 126 12.82 0.52 -7.66
N SER A 127 14.00 0.09 -7.29
CA SER A 127 14.21 -1.24 -6.71
C SER A 127 13.56 -1.42 -5.34
N GLN A 128 13.13 -0.34 -4.71
CA GLN A 128 12.49 -0.39 -3.40
C GLN A 128 10.97 -0.20 -3.50
N VAL A 129 10.43 -0.19 -4.70
CA VAL A 129 8.99 -0.07 -4.95
C VAL A 129 8.49 -1.37 -5.55
N TYR A 130 7.56 -2.00 -4.85
CA TYR A 130 6.94 -3.26 -5.28
C TYR A 130 5.47 -2.99 -5.57
N ALA A 131 4.99 -3.45 -6.71
CA ALA A 131 3.63 -3.13 -7.15
C ALA A 131 2.89 -4.39 -7.54
N ASP A 132 1.60 -4.40 -7.25
CA ASP A 132 0.67 -5.42 -7.73
C ASP A 132 -0.49 -4.67 -8.39
N ILE A 133 -0.64 -4.85 -9.68
CA ILE A 133 -1.61 -4.11 -10.46
C ILE A 133 -2.85 -4.98 -10.67
N PHE A 134 -3.99 -4.46 -10.25
CA PHE A 134 -5.27 -5.12 -10.47
C PHE A 134 -5.90 -4.54 -11.72
N LEU A 135 -6.02 -5.37 -12.75
CA LEU A 135 -6.67 -4.95 -13.98
C LEU A 135 -8.18 -5.04 -13.82
N PRO A 136 -8.92 -4.13 -14.43
CA PRO A 136 -10.36 -4.26 -14.45
C PRO A 136 -10.76 -5.58 -15.09
N SER A 137 -11.85 -6.15 -14.63
CA SER A 137 -12.36 -7.37 -15.20
C SER A 137 -12.73 -7.16 -16.67
N ALA A 138 -12.34 -8.12 -17.52
CA ALA A 138 -12.76 -8.10 -18.89
C ALA A 138 -14.20 -8.58 -19.06
N ASN A 139 -14.76 -9.19 -18.05
CA ASN A 139 -16.12 -9.68 -18.11
C ASN A 139 -17.10 -8.54 -17.84
N PRO A 140 -17.95 -8.19 -18.81
CA PRO A 140 -18.88 -7.07 -18.61
C PRO A 140 -19.79 -7.22 -17.40
N ALA A 141 -20.09 -8.43 -17.00
CA ALA A 141 -20.93 -8.63 -15.84
C ALA A 141 -20.21 -8.25 -14.55
N GLN A 142 -18.92 -8.17 -14.59
CA GLN A 142 -18.10 -7.78 -13.44
C GLN A 142 -17.64 -6.34 -13.54
N ALA A 143 -17.75 -5.81 -14.70
CA ALA A 143 -17.27 -4.46 -14.94
C ALA A 143 -18.21 -3.43 -14.32
#